data_57388b92c265dfa21fa48b8e030d8978
#
_entry.id   57388b92c265dfa21fa48b8e030d8978
#
_cell.length_a   1.000
_cell.length_b   1.000
_cell.length_c   1.000
_cell.angle_alpha   90.00
_cell.angle_beta   90.00
_cell.angle_gamma   90.00
#
_symmetry.space_group_name_H-M   'P 1'
#
loop_
_entity.id
_entity.type
_entity.pdbx_description
1 polymer ?
#
loop_
_entity_poly.entity_id
_entity_poly.type
_entity_poly.pdbx_seq_one_letter_code
_entity_poly.pdbx_strand_id
1 'polypeptide(L)'
;KNHLDYIKKVHSSGNSGIYGVSAKNKSDLVETKMAELRQRHRKAMTSGSTQERKRAAVEKKLLTSYSKWRGTRYVLGGDSRKGIDCSALTRRVYREVFNKELPRVSTQQVKQGTRVSAKNLRSGDIVFFKPGNRTNHTAVYVGNTLFINASSSKGVVMSSLKSPYWRKYFRYGVRVHNV
;
A
#
# COMPACT_ATOMS: atom_id res chain seq x y z
N LYS A 1 17.75 -5.45 0.22
CA LYS A 1 17.20 -5.07 1.55
C LYS A 1 15.72 -4.77 1.41
N ASN A 2 14.92 -5.22 2.36
CA ASN A 2 13.50 -4.95 2.33
C ASN A 2 13.19 -3.61 3.03
N HIS A 3 11.97 -3.11 2.85
CA HIS A 3 11.53 -1.85 3.44
C HIS A 3 11.65 -1.86 4.98
N LEU A 4 11.41 -3.01 5.60
CA LEU A 4 11.51 -3.16 7.06
C LEU A 4 12.94 -3.02 7.55
N ASP A 5 13.91 -3.51 6.79
CA ASP A 5 15.33 -3.38 7.15
C ASP A 5 15.76 -1.92 7.13
N TYR A 6 15.27 -1.17 6.14
CA TYR A 6 15.53 0.26 6.07
C TYR A 6 14.98 0.98 7.31
N ILE A 7 13.72 0.69 7.67
CA ILE A 7 13.07 1.28 8.83
C ILE A 7 13.84 0.94 10.11
N LYS A 8 14.24 -0.32 10.29
CA LYS A 8 15.03 -0.76 11.45
C LYS A 8 16.35 -0.02 11.51
N LYS A 9 17.01 0.17 10.39
CA LYS A 9 18.28 0.88 10.33
C LYS A 9 18.13 2.34 10.76
N VAL A 10 17.07 3.01 10.31
CA VAL A 10 16.77 4.39 10.72
C VAL A 10 16.57 4.47 12.23
N HIS A 11 15.84 3.51 12.80
CA HIS A 11 15.65 3.44 14.26
C HIS A 11 16.94 3.20 15.02
N SER A 12 17.74 2.25 14.55
CA SER A 12 18.96 1.86 15.26
C SER A 12 20.04 2.95 15.24
N SER A 13 19.95 3.90 14.32
CA SER A 13 20.91 5.00 14.23
C SER A 13 20.74 6.04 15.35
N GLY A 14 19.69 5.92 16.16
CA GLY A 14 19.51 6.79 17.32
C GLY A 14 19.31 8.26 16.98
N ASN A 15 18.89 8.55 15.78
CA ASN A 15 18.71 9.93 15.32
C ASN A 15 17.44 10.52 15.93
N SER A 16 17.56 11.02 17.15
CA SER A 16 16.46 11.52 17.99
C SER A 16 16.22 13.03 17.87
N GLY A 17 16.77 13.71 16.87
CA GLY A 17 16.53 15.13 16.65
C GLY A 17 15.09 15.42 16.23
N ILE A 18 14.72 16.69 16.15
CA ILE A 18 13.36 17.12 15.77
C ILE A 18 12.90 16.45 14.48
N TYR A 19 13.79 16.41 13.50
CA TYR A 19 13.56 15.71 12.24
C TYR A 19 13.35 14.21 12.48
N GLY A 20 14.17 13.63 13.36
CA GLY A 20 14.13 12.21 13.68
C GLY A 20 12.84 11.77 14.36
N VAL A 21 12.23 12.62 15.18
CA VAL A 21 10.98 12.27 15.89
C VAL A 21 9.85 12.05 14.90
N SER A 22 9.65 12.94 13.93
CA SER A 22 8.57 12.78 12.93
C SER A 22 8.84 11.58 12.03
N ALA A 23 10.05 11.42 11.54
CA ALA A 23 10.42 10.28 10.69
C ALA A 23 10.32 8.96 11.47
N LYS A 24 10.77 8.96 12.73
CA LYS A 24 10.69 7.80 13.61
C LYS A 24 9.23 7.37 13.81
N ASN A 25 8.33 8.32 14.11
CA ASN A 25 6.94 8.01 14.34
C ASN A 25 6.28 7.40 13.10
N LYS A 26 6.56 7.92 11.91
CA LYS A 26 6.05 7.35 10.65
C LYS A 26 6.62 5.96 10.40
N SER A 27 7.91 5.79 10.61
CA SER A 27 8.59 4.50 10.44
C SER A 27 8.08 3.47 11.44
N ASP A 28 7.89 3.88 12.70
CA ASP A 28 7.35 3.02 13.76
C ASP A 28 5.94 2.55 13.40
N LEU A 29 5.11 3.44 12.87
CA LEU A 29 3.73 3.12 12.52
C LEU A 29 3.69 2.01 11.46
N VAL A 30 4.41 2.18 10.36
CA VAL A 30 4.44 1.18 9.28
C VAL A 30 5.07 -0.13 9.77
N GLU A 31 6.18 -0.05 10.49
CA GLU A 31 6.85 -1.23 11.03
C GLU A 31 5.95 -2.00 11.98
N THR A 32 5.27 -1.31 12.89
CA THR A 32 4.32 -1.92 13.83
C THR A 32 3.20 -2.62 13.09
N LYS A 33 2.60 -1.94 12.11
CA LYS A 33 1.49 -2.50 11.33
C LYS A 33 1.94 -3.69 10.48
N MET A 34 3.16 -3.67 9.96
CA MET A 34 3.72 -4.81 9.23
C MET A 34 3.98 -6.00 10.15
N ALA A 35 4.48 -5.77 11.35
CA ALA A 35 4.69 -6.84 12.33
C ALA A 35 3.37 -7.49 12.74
N GLU A 36 2.33 -6.69 12.98
CA GLU A 36 0.98 -7.17 13.28
C GLU A 36 0.43 -8.01 12.12
N LEU A 37 0.63 -7.54 10.90
CA LEU A 37 0.17 -8.25 9.69
C LEU A 37 0.84 -9.62 9.57
N ARG A 38 2.15 -9.70 9.78
CA ARG A 38 2.89 -10.96 9.73
C ARG A 38 2.41 -11.94 10.81
N GLN A 39 2.18 -11.45 12.02
CA GLN A 39 1.67 -12.29 13.10
C GLN A 39 0.28 -12.81 12.79
N ARG A 40 -0.59 -11.95 12.28
CA ARG A 40 -1.94 -12.31 11.84
C ARG A 40 -1.90 -13.39 10.74
N HIS A 41 -0.96 -13.25 9.80
CA HIS A 41 -0.76 -14.23 8.73
C HIS A 41 -0.36 -15.60 9.30
N ARG A 42 0.62 -15.64 10.20
CA ARG A 42 1.05 -16.89 10.83
C ARG A 42 -0.10 -17.56 11.57
N LYS A 43 -0.86 -16.80 12.33
CA LYS A 43 -2.01 -17.32 13.07
C LYS A 43 -3.08 -17.87 12.13
N ALA A 44 -3.37 -17.16 11.05
CA ALA A 44 -4.34 -17.59 10.05
C ALA A 44 -3.94 -18.91 9.41
N MET A 45 -2.66 -19.08 9.09
CA MET A 45 -2.17 -20.29 8.43
C MET A 45 -2.11 -21.49 9.37
N THR A 46 -1.96 -21.29 10.68
CA THR A 46 -1.90 -22.38 11.65
C THR A 46 -3.27 -22.79 12.21
N SER A 47 -4.15 -21.81 12.48
CA SER A 47 -5.43 -22.07 13.16
C SER A 47 -6.58 -21.22 12.67
N GLY A 48 -6.41 -20.53 11.54
CA GLY A 48 -7.42 -19.64 11.01
C GLY A 48 -8.56 -20.36 10.29
N SER A 49 -9.68 -19.67 10.15
CA SER A 49 -10.80 -20.10 9.33
C SER A 49 -10.41 -20.09 7.85
N THR A 50 -11.26 -20.68 7.00
CA THR A 50 -11.06 -20.64 5.54
C THR A 50 -10.99 -19.19 5.04
N GLN A 51 -11.87 -18.32 5.57
CA GLN A 51 -11.90 -16.89 5.21
C GLN A 51 -10.59 -16.19 5.60
N GLU A 52 -10.11 -16.44 6.80
CA GLU A 52 -8.87 -15.86 7.29
C GLU A 52 -7.66 -16.33 6.46
N ARG A 53 -7.62 -17.61 6.08
CA ARG A 53 -6.54 -18.14 5.24
C ARG A 53 -6.58 -17.57 3.82
N LYS A 54 -7.78 -17.37 3.25
CA LYS A 54 -7.92 -16.75 1.93
C LYS A 54 -7.41 -15.31 1.96
N ARG A 55 -7.76 -14.55 2.99
CA ARG A 55 -7.27 -13.18 3.18
C ARG A 55 -5.75 -13.16 3.30
N ALA A 56 -5.19 -14.05 4.12
CA ALA A 56 -3.75 -14.14 4.32
C ALA A 56 -3.03 -14.48 3.00
N ALA A 57 -3.62 -15.33 2.16
CA ALA A 57 -3.05 -15.67 0.86
C ALA A 57 -3.00 -14.45 -0.07
N VAL A 58 -4.05 -13.65 -0.09
CA VAL A 58 -4.10 -12.41 -0.89
C VAL A 58 -3.05 -11.41 -0.38
N GLU A 59 -2.98 -11.23 0.94
CA GLU A 59 -1.98 -10.34 1.55
C GLU A 59 -0.56 -10.74 1.16
N LYS A 60 -0.27 -12.05 1.17
CA LYS A 60 1.04 -12.57 0.78
C LYS A 60 1.36 -12.26 -0.69
N LYS A 61 0.39 -12.44 -1.58
CA LYS A 61 0.57 -12.11 -3.00
C LYS A 61 0.83 -10.62 -3.20
N LEU A 62 0.12 -9.78 -2.46
CA LEU A 62 0.31 -8.33 -2.49
C LEU A 62 1.71 -7.96 -2.02
N LEU A 63 2.18 -8.55 -0.93
CA LEU A 63 3.52 -8.31 -0.42
C LEU A 63 4.60 -8.80 -1.38
N THR A 64 4.36 -9.90 -2.08
CA THR A 64 5.27 -10.40 -3.11
C THR A 64 5.38 -9.41 -4.26
N SER A 65 4.24 -8.89 -4.73
CA SER A 65 4.22 -7.85 -5.76
C SER A 65 4.95 -6.59 -5.29
N TYR A 66 4.66 -6.15 -4.08
CA TYR A 66 5.35 -5.01 -3.48
C TYR A 66 6.87 -5.20 -3.47
N SER A 67 7.36 -6.39 -3.12
CA SER A 67 8.80 -6.67 -3.07
C SER A 67 9.49 -6.49 -4.43
N LYS A 68 8.76 -6.66 -5.52
CA LYS A 68 9.28 -6.43 -6.87
C LYS A 68 9.41 -4.96 -7.22
N TRP A 69 8.49 -4.15 -6.70
CA TRP A 69 8.39 -2.75 -7.10
C TRP A 69 8.97 -1.77 -6.09
N ARG A 70 9.12 -2.16 -4.84
CA ARG A 70 9.60 -1.26 -3.78
C ARG A 70 10.91 -0.61 -4.17
N GLY A 71 11.02 0.67 -3.85
CA GLY A 71 12.21 1.46 -4.17
C GLY A 71 12.25 1.97 -5.60
N THR A 72 11.34 1.56 -6.48
CA THR A 72 11.24 2.15 -7.81
C THR A 72 10.87 3.62 -7.65
N ARG A 73 11.62 4.50 -8.32
CA ARG A 73 11.40 5.94 -8.20
C ARG A 73 10.09 6.35 -8.86
N TYR A 74 9.52 7.45 -8.39
CA TYR A 74 8.34 8.02 -8.99
C TYR A 74 8.71 8.76 -10.28
N VAL A 75 7.99 8.46 -11.36
CA VAL A 75 8.10 9.19 -12.62
C VAL A 75 6.69 9.33 -13.20
N LEU A 76 6.21 10.56 -13.34
CA LEU A 76 4.90 10.81 -13.92
C LEU A 76 4.83 10.24 -15.35
N GLY A 77 3.81 9.42 -15.59
CA GLY A 77 3.67 8.70 -16.87
C GLY A 77 4.53 7.45 -16.98
N GLY A 78 5.38 7.19 -15.98
CA GLY A 78 6.24 6.01 -15.96
C GLY A 78 5.46 4.73 -15.68
N ASP A 79 5.92 3.62 -16.25
CA ASP A 79 5.28 2.31 -16.13
C ASP A 79 6.32 1.20 -16.24
N SER A 80 7.45 1.35 -15.55
CA SER A 80 8.52 0.36 -15.55
C SER A 80 9.36 0.47 -14.26
N ARG A 81 10.30 -0.47 -14.10
CA ARG A 81 11.24 -0.45 -12.98
C ARG A 81 12.18 0.76 -13.01
N LYS A 82 12.29 1.46 -14.12
CA LYS A 82 13.05 2.70 -14.22
C LYS A 82 12.31 3.90 -13.67
N GLY A 83 11.01 3.80 -13.53
CA GLY A 83 10.16 4.83 -12.95
C GLY A 83 8.69 4.49 -13.16
N ILE A 84 7.88 4.77 -12.16
CA ILE A 84 6.46 4.39 -12.18
C ILE A 84 5.62 5.45 -11.45
N ASP A 85 4.42 5.72 -11.96
CA ASP A 85 3.48 6.60 -11.26
C ASP A 85 2.44 5.78 -10.46
N CYS A 86 1.55 6.48 -9.75
CA CYS A 86 0.61 5.84 -8.83
C CYS A 86 -0.37 4.90 -9.54
N SER A 87 -0.95 5.32 -10.64
CA SER A 87 -1.93 4.49 -11.36
C SER A 87 -1.28 3.35 -12.13
N ALA A 88 -0.06 3.54 -12.62
CA ALA A 88 0.71 2.46 -13.25
C ALA A 88 1.06 1.38 -12.24
N LEU A 89 1.49 1.77 -11.04
CA LEU A 89 1.78 0.82 -9.96
C LEU A 89 0.53 0.02 -9.59
N THR A 90 -0.59 0.71 -9.39
CA THR A 90 -1.87 0.06 -9.07
C THR A 90 -2.23 -0.96 -10.15
N ARG A 91 -2.08 -0.59 -11.42
CA ARG A 91 -2.33 -1.50 -12.54
C ARG A 91 -1.40 -2.71 -12.55
N ARG A 92 -0.10 -2.49 -12.29
CA ARG A 92 0.89 -3.58 -12.24
C ARG A 92 0.61 -4.56 -11.10
N VAL A 93 0.30 -4.05 -9.92
CA VAL A 93 -0.04 -4.89 -8.77
C VAL A 93 -1.28 -5.74 -9.08
N TYR A 94 -2.31 -5.15 -9.66
CA TYR A 94 -3.53 -5.88 -10.04
C TYR A 94 -3.26 -6.96 -11.07
N ARG A 95 -2.43 -6.66 -12.06
CA ARG A 95 -2.03 -7.65 -13.06
C ARG A 95 -1.32 -8.84 -12.42
N GLU A 96 -0.38 -8.58 -11.52
CA GLU A 96 0.43 -9.61 -10.88
C GLU A 96 -0.34 -10.43 -9.86
N VAL A 97 -1.19 -9.78 -9.07
CA VAL A 97 -1.88 -10.44 -7.96
C VAL A 97 -3.20 -11.07 -8.41
N PHE A 98 -3.96 -10.39 -9.23
CA PHE A 98 -5.32 -10.80 -9.60
C PHE A 98 -5.48 -11.18 -11.08
N ASN A 99 -4.43 -11.09 -11.86
CA ASN A 99 -4.48 -11.30 -13.31
C ASN A 99 -5.59 -10.45 -13.97
N LYS A 100 -5.74 -9.22 -13.49
CA LYS A 100 -6.77 -8.28 -13.92
C LYS A 100 -6.12 -7.03 -14.51
N GLU A 101 -6.52 -6.64 -15.71
CA GLU A 101 -6.08 -5.39 -16.32
C GLU A 101 -6.99 -4.25 -15.90
N LEU A 102 -6.42 -3.28 -15.19
CA LEU A 102 -7.10 -2.04 -14.86
C LEU A 102 -6.85 -0.98 -15.93
N PRO A 103 -7.73 0.03 -16.05
CA PRO A 103 -7.43 1.20 -16.86
C PRO A 103 -6.13 1.86 -16.40
N ARG A 104 -5.49 2.59 -17.31
CA ARG A 104 -4.18 3.23 -17.04
C ARG A 104 -4.29 4.39 -16.05
N VAL A 105 -5.40 5.12 -16.01
CA VAL A 105 -5.52 6.34 -15.24
C VAL A 105 -6.41 6.15 -14.01
N SER A 106 -6.08 6.88 -12.94
CA SER A 106 -6.73 6.74 -11.64
C SER A 106 -8.24 6.99 -11.67
N THR A 107 -8.70 7.99 -12.41
CA THR A 107 -10.12 8.32 -12.50
C THR A 107 -10.95 7.22 -13.17
N GLN A 108 -10.35 6.40 -14.01
CA GLN A 108 -11.02 5.26 -14.62
C GLN A 108 -10.90 4.01 -13.72
N GLN A 109 -9.82 3.88 -12.99
CA GLN A 109 -9.63 2.76 -12.07
C GLN A 109 -10.69 2.74 -10.97
N VAL A 110 -11.04 3.91 -10.43
CA VAL A 110 -12.05 4.00 -9.36
C VAL A 110 -13.47 3.70 -9.83
N LYS A 111 -13.69 3.62 -11.12
CA LYS A 111 -15.00 3.24 -11.69
C LYS A 111 -15.14 1.73 -11.88
N GLN A 112 -14.12 0.95 -11.55
CA GLN A 112 -14.09 -0.49 -11.83
C GLN A 112 -14.76 -1.34 -10.74
N GLY A 113 -15.42 -0.73 -9.77
CA GLY A 113 -16.02 -1.49 -8.69
C GLY A 113 -16.96 -0.67 -7.83
N THR A 114 -17.20 -1.17 -6.62
CA THR A 114 -18.10 -0.58 -5.63
C THR A 114 -17.29 0.19 -4.60
N ARG A 115 -17.74 1.39 -4.25
CA ARG A 115 -17.09 2.19 -3.19
C ARG A 115 -17.28 1.53 -1.84
N VAL A 116 -16.22 1.58 -1.03
CA VAL A 116 -16.24 1.09 0.35
C VAL A 116 -15.62 2.15 1.26
N SER A 117 -16.11 2.20 2.50
CA SER A 117 -15.58 3.11 3.52
C SER A 117 -14.28 2.56 4.10
N ALA A 118 -13.53 3.42 4.79
CA ALA A 118 -12.24 3.04 5.38
C ALA A 118 -12.36 1.81 6.29
N LYS A 119 -13.39 1.75 7.13
CA LYS A 119 -13.60 0.63 8.06
C LYS A 119 -13.94 -0.69 7.38
N ASN A 120 -14.39 -0.65 6.13
CA ASN A 120 -14.78 -1.83 5.36
C ASN A 120 -13.75 -2.26 4.33
N LEU A 121 -12.57 -1.67 4.33
CA LEU A 121 -11.50 -2.02 3.41
C LEU A 121 -11.06 -3.47 3.58
N ARG A 122 -10.80 -4.13 2.45
CA ARG A 122 -10.29 -5.50 2.39
C ARG A 122 -9.03 -5.54 1.55
N SER A 123 -8.19 -6.53 1.83
CA SER A 123 -6.97 -6.75 1.06
C SER A 123 -7.26 -6.79 -0.44
N GLY A 124 -6.55 -5.98 -1.21
CA GLY A 124 -6.73 -5.86 -2.64
C GLY A 124 -7.62 -4.71 -3.08
N ASP A 125 -8.34 -4.06 -2.17
CA ASP A 125 -9.14 -2.89 -2.57
C ASP A 125 -8.22 -1.77 -3.07
N ILE A 126 -8.71 -0.99 -4.03
CA ILE A 126 -8.05 0.25 -4.41
C ILE A 126 -8.38 1.30 -3.35
N VAL A 127 -7.39 2.06 -2.92
CA VAL A 127 -7.61 3.22 -2.05
C VAL A 127 -7.40 4.48 -2.89
N PHE A 128 -8.33 5.41 -2.76
CA PHE A 128 -8.35 6.64 -3.55
C PHE A 128 -8.15 7.85 -2.66
N PHE A 129 -7.18 8.67 -3.05
CA PHE A 129 -6.82 9.90 -2.33
C PHE A 129 -6.93 11.10 -3.27
N LYS A 130 -7.26 12.25 -2.69
CA LYS A 130 -7.27 13.51 -3.42
C LYS A 130 -6.48 14.54 -2.62
N PRO A 131 -5.13 14.57 -2.77
CA PRO A 131 -4.28 15.47 -1.98
C PRO A 131 -4.38 16.90 -2.51
N GLY A 132 -5.09 17.75 -1.77
CA GLY A 132 -5.17 19.18 -2.03
C GLY A 132 -5.53 19.52 -3.47
N ASN A 133 -4.69 20.32 -4.14
CA ASN A 133 -4.83 20.69 -5.54
C ASN A 133 -4.05 19.78 -6.50
N ARG A 134 -3.56 18.67 -6.02
CA ARG A 134 -2.81 17.70 -6.83
C ARG A 134 -3.73 16.75 -7.56
N THR A 135 -3.16 16.01 -8.50
CA THR A 135 -3.86 14.96 -9.24
C THR A 135 -4.35 13.85 -8.33
N ASN A 136 -5.41 13.19 -8.74
CA ASN A 136 -5.97 12.05 -8.05
C ASN A 136 -4.92 10.93 -7.89
N HIS A 137 -4.95 10.24 -6.76
CA HIS A 137 -3.96 9.24 -6.41
C HIS A 137 -4.65 7.92 -6.04
N THR A 138 -4.22 6.84 -6.68
CA THR A 138 -4.66 5.49 -6.33
C THR A 138 -3.51 4.67 -5.78
N ALA A 139 -3.84 3.73 -4.91
CA ALA A 139 -2.91 2.78 -4.32
C ALA A 139 -3.66 1.49 -4.03
N VAL A 140 -2.97 0.45 -3.59
CA VAL A 140 -3.59 -0.86 -3.33
C VAL A 140 -3.50 -1.20 -1.86
N TYR A 141 -4.66 -1.45 -1.25
CA TYR A 141 -4.77 -1.81 0.16
C TYR A 141 -4.25 -3.22 0.39
N VAL A 142 -3.37 -3.38 1.38
CA VAL A 142 -2.82 -4.69 1.72
C VAL A 142 -3.58 -5.32 2.87
N GLY A 143 -3.95 -4.54 3.86
CA GLY A 143 -4.56 -5.00 5.11
C GLY A 143 -3.96 -4.24 6.28
N ASN A 144 -4.61 -4.29 7.44
CA ASN A 144 -4.12 -3.67 8.66
C ASN A 144 -3.69 -2.21 8.48
N THR A 145 -4.48 -1.43 7.78
CA THR A 145 -4.27 -0.01 7.41
C THR A 145 -3.16 0.25 6.39
N LEU A 146 -2.45 -0.76 5.96
CA LEU A 146 -1.31 -0.63 5.04
C LEU A 146 -1.73 -0.62 3.58
N PHE A 147 -1.02 0.16 2.77
CA PHE A 147 -1.24 0.17 1.32
C PHE A 147 0.06 0.37 0.57
N ILE A 148 0.12 -0.18 -0.64
CA ILE A 148 1.26 -0.07 -1.55
C ILE A 148 1.10 1.21 -2.34
N ASN A 149 2.10 2.08 -2.28
CA ASN A 149 1.99 3.46 -2.72
C ASN A 149 3.20 3.91 -3.55
N ALA A 150 2.94 4.54 -4.70
CA ALA A 150 3.98 5.25 -5.45
C ALA A 150 3.98 6.71 -5.03
N SER A 151 4.84 7.04 -4.07
CA SER A 151 4.98 8.39 -3.53
C SER A 151 5.83 9.24 -4.46
N SER A 152 5.38 10.47 -4.73
CA SER A 152 6.15 11.40 -5.58
C SER A 152 7.51 11.76 -4.98
N SER A 153 7.65 11.70 -3.66
CA SER A 153 8.90 12.04 -2.98
C SER A 153 9.77 10.83 -2.63
N LYS A 154 9.17 9.66 -2.43
CA LYS A 154 9.88 8.48 -1.91
C LYS A 154 9.92 7.30 -2.87
N GLY A 155 9.15 7.36 -3.96
CA GLY A 155 8.96 6.22 -4.84
C GLY A 155 8.01 5.19 -4.26
N VAL A 156 8.16 3.95 -4.65
CA VAL A 156 7.26 2.87 -4.20
C VAL A 156 7.63 2.47 -2.77
N VAL A 157 6.69 2.71 -1.86
CA VAL A 157 6.83 2.45 -0.42
C VAL A 157 5.53 1.86 0.13
N MET A 158 5.64 1.21 1.30
CA MET A 158 4.48 0.85 2.10
C MET A 158 4.09 2.06 2.96
N SER A 159 2.80 2.37 2.98
CA SER A 159 2.26 3.50 3.75
C SER A 159 1.07 3.03 4.58
N SER A 160 0.62 3.86 5.53
CA SER A 160 -0.51 3.52 6.40
C SER A 160 -1.56 4.61 6.37
N LEU A 161 -2.84 4.20 6.35
CA LEU A 161 -3.99 5.10 6.48
C LEU A 161 -4.06 5.75 7.87
N LYS A 162 -3.31 5.24 8.86
CA LYS A 162 -3.19 5.86 10.18
C LYS A 162 -2.26 7.07 10.17
N SER A 163 -1.43 7.20 9.13
CA SER A 163 -0.60 8.40 8.95
C SER A 163 -1.50 9.63 8.77
N PRO A 164 -1.26 10.73 9.51
CA PRO A 164 -2.10 11.94 9.41
C PRO A 164 -2.23 12.48 7.99
N TYR A 165 -1.15 12.46 7.21
CA TYR A 165 -1.17 12.93 5.82
C TYR A 165 -2.18 12.12 4.99
N TRP A 166 -2.04 10.79 4.98
CA TRP A 166 -2.89 9.93 4.16
C TRP A 166 -4.33 9.91 4.65
N ARG A 167 -4.54 9.91 5.96
CA ARG A 167 -5.88 9.98 6.54
C ARG A 167 -6.61 11.24 6.11
N LYS A 168 -5.91 12.38 6.06
CA LYS A 168 -6.50 13.66 5.65
C LYS A 168 -7.02 13.62 4.21
N TYR A 169 -6.28 12.97 3.31
CA TYR A 169 -6.60 12.99 1.88
C TYR A 169 -7.33 11.76 1.37
N PHE A 170 -7.55 10.78 2.22
CA PHE A 170 -8.33 9.60 1.85
C PHE A 170 -9.76 9.98 1.52
N ARG A 171 -10.28 9.44 0.40
CA ARG A 171 -11.67 9.68 -0.02
C ARG A 171 -12.52 8.43 0.19
N TYR A 172 -12.14 7.32 -0.45
CA TYR A 172 -12.87 6.05 -0.33
C TYR A 172 -12.02 4.93 -0.89
N GLY A 173 -12.43 3.71 -0.58
CA GLY A 173 -11.90 2.54 -1.24
C GLY A 173 -12.78 2.13 -2.40
N VAL A 174 -12.25 1.29 -3.28
CA VAL A 174 -13.01 0.67 -4.37
C VAL A 174 -12.73 -0.81 -4.37
N ARG A 175 -13.79 -1.60 -4.21
CA ARG A 175 -13.72 -3.05 -4.36
C ARG A 175 -13.98 -3.39 -5.80
N VAL A 176 -12.93 -3.76 -6.51
CA VAL A 176 -12.99 -4.03 -7.94
C VAL A 176 -13.84 -5.27 -8.19
N HIS A 177 -14.71 -5.21 -9.19
CA HIS A 177 -15.56 -6.33 -9.57
C HIS A 177 -14.73 -7.44 -10.23
N ASN A 178 -15.10 -8.69 -9.98
CA ASN A 178 -14.54 -9.87 -10.65
C ASN A 178 -13.04 -10.10 -10.35
N VAL A 179 -12.63 -9.89 -9.12
CA VAL A 179 -11.28 -10.24 -8.67
C VAL A 179 -11.30 -11.26 -7.53
#